data_7b26a134714468908d3677f0d7203a47
#
_entry.id   7b26a134714468908d3677f0d7203a47
#
_cell.length_a   1.000
_cell.length_b   1.000
_cell.length_c   1.000
_cell.angle_alpha   90.00
_cell.angle_beta   90.00
_cell.angle_gamma   90.00
#
_symmetry.space_group_name_H-M   'P 1'
#
loop_
_entity.id
_entity.type
_entity.pdbx_description
1 polymer ?
#
loop_
_entity_poly.entity_id
_entity_poly.type
_entity_poly.pdbx_seq_one_letter_code
_entity_poly.pdbx_strand_id
1 'polypeptide(L)'
;MSKDFFPRKSDITPTIYAYELPNDSSRKGQLKIGDTNRTAQERIKEQIGAARSVFNIVLEESAMRNDGSNFRDYEIHRHLRKKGLYNPDGEWFECTVDDVKAALIAVKNGELNVENRTLDFSMRPEQKVAVEKTANYFKQYQQEQLEATPQFLWNAKMRFGKTFTAYQLAKKMDWSKVLVLTFKPAVQNAWKEDLMMHVDFEGWQFISKNGNSYEDIDPNKPFVCFGSFQDYLGKNTSTGGVKTKNEWVHATHWDCVIFDEYHFGAWNENSKGLFNELFEDGKDEDLVDFEKKIGKIENFDADIIPITTDQFLYLSGTPFRAINSGEFIEEQIFNWTYSDEQNAKEQWKGEDNPYESLPRMVMLTYQMPDSIREIALGGEFNEFDLNVFFAATGEKENARFKMENEVQKWLDLIRGNFSETNLDNLKLGAKKPPMPFSDSRLVSILNHTFWFLPSVASCHAMKNLMMQMNNLFYQDYEVIVAAGTSAGIGVEALPPVMEKMRNPLKSKTITLSCGKLTTGVSVKPWTGIFMLRNSSS
;
A
#
# COMPACT_ATOMS: atom_id res chain seq x y z
N MET A 1 -25.69 -46.94 -28.69
CA MET A 1 -25.40 -46.10 -27.51
C MET A 1 -24.32 -46.76 -26.70
N SER A 2 -23.02 -46.42 -26.95
CA SER A 2 -21.93 -46.87 -26.09
C SER A 2 -22.05 -46.06 -24.80
N LYS A 3 -22.43 -46.69 -23.71
CA LYS A 3 -22.29 -46.12 -22.38
C LYS A 3 -20.76 -46.09 -22.14
N ASP A 4 -20.21 -44.87 -22.05
CA ASP A 4 -18.82 -44.70 -21.56
C ASP A 4 -18.76 -45.37 -20.18
N PHE A 5 -18.09 -46.50 -20.13
CA PHE A 5 -17.97 -47.32 -18.91
C PHE A 5 -17.10 -46.64 -17.84
N PHE A 6 -16.32 -45.65 -18.25
CA PHE A 6 -15.56 -44.76 -17.37
C PHE A 6 -16.11 -43.35 -17.49
N PRO A 7 -16.48 -42.71 -16.40
CA PRO A 7 -16.85 -41.28 -16.43
C PRO A 7 -15.67 -40.51 -17.05
N ARG A 8 -15.98 -39.53 -17.90
CA ARG A 8 -14.99 -38.58 -18.38
C ARG A 8 -14.27 -37.99 -17.17
N LYS A 9 -12.93 -37.83 -17.30
CA LYS A 9 -12.13 -37.16 -16.28
C LYS A 9 -12.85 -35.89 -15.88
N SER A 10 -13.26 -35.78 -14.62
CA SER A 10 -13.90 -34.56 -14.13
C SER A 10 -12.91 -33.42 -14.27
N ASP A 11 -13.35 -32.25 -14.72
CA ASP A 11 -12.56 -31.01 -14.78
C ASP A 11 -12.25 -30.44 -13.39
N ILE A 12 -12.30 -31.27 -12.34
CA ILE A 12 -12.03 -30.91 -10.97
C ILE A 12 -10.51 -30.88 -10.77
N THR A 13 -9.98 -29.70 -10.59
CA THR A 13 -8.58 -29.50 -10.16
C THR A 13 -8.49 -29.82 -8.67
N PRO A 14 -7.58 -30.74 -8.26
CA PRO A 14 -7.37 -31.00 -6.84
C PRO A 14 -6.81 -29.75 -6.14
N THR A 15 -7.11 -29.63 -4.87
CA THR A 15 -6.68 -28.52 -4.00
C THR A 15 -5.70 -29.07 -2.97
N ILE A 16 -4.55 -28.42 -2.80
CA ILE A 16 -3.65 -28.63 -1.66
C ILE A 16 -4.15 -27.73 -0.52
N TYR A 17 -4.24 -28.29 0.66
CA TYR A 17 -4.58 -27.56 1.87
C TYR A 17 -3.56 -27.83 2.98
N ALA A 18 -3.38 -26.85 3.86
CA ALA A 18 -2.66 -27.00 5.11
C ALA A 18 -3.49 -26.47 6.26
N TYR A 19 -3.45 -27.17 7.41
CA TYR A 19 -4.15 -26.74 8.60
C TYR A 19 -3.36 -27.04 9.87
N GLU A 20 -3.72 -26.33 10.93
CA GLU A 20 -3.21 -26.51 12.29
C GLU A 20 -4.31 -26.88 13.27
N LEU A 21 -3.93 -27.49 14.39
CA LEU A 21 -4.81 -27.82 15.51
C LEU A 21 -4.43 -26.95 16.73
N PRO A 22 -5.02 -25.76 16.89
CA PRO A 22 -4.58 -24.80 17.92
C PRO A 22 -4.78 -25.30 19.35
N ASN A 23 -5.69 -26.24 19.57
CA ASN A 23 -6.00 -26.82 20.90
C ASN A 23 -5.26 -28.13 21.17
N ASP A 24 -4.45 -28.64 20.24
CA ASP A 24 -3.66 -29.86 20.43
C ASP A 24 -2.19 -29.50 20.68
N SER A 25 -1.78 -29.56 21.94
CA SER A 25 -0.41 -29.24 22.36
C SER A 25 0.65 -30.17 21.74
N SER A 26 0.28 -31.40 21.36
CA SER A 26 1.19 -32.35 20.69
C SER A 26 1.49 -31.97 19.25
N ARG A 27 0.67 -31.11 18.66
CA ARG A 27 0.80 -30.63 17.27
C ARG A 27 1.22 -29.15 17.17
N LYS A 28 1.65 -28.58 18.29
CA LYS A 28 2.08 -27.17 18.32
C LYS A 28 3.29 -26.94 17.38
N GLY A 29 3.17 -25.97 16.48
CA GLY A 29 4.20 -25.66 15.47
C GLY A 29 4.24 -26.62 14.29
N GLN A 30 3.24 -27.50 14.15
CA GLN A 30 3.12 -28.43 13.04
C GLN A 30 1.93 -28.06 12.15
N LEU A 31 2.10 -28.26 10.85
CA LEU A 31 1.04 -28.18 9.86
C LEU A 31 0.77 -29.55 9.26
N LYS A 32 -0.50 -29.91 9.11
CA LYS A 32 -0.89 -31.06 8.31
C LYS A 32 -1.18 -30.59 6.89
N ILE A 33 -0.56 -31.27 5.92
CA ILE A 33 -0.63 -30.92 4.50
C ILE A 33 -1.26 -32.10 3.77
N GLY A 34 -2.35 -31.84 3.05
CA GLY A 34 -3.06 -32.85 2.27
C GLY A 34 -3.63 -32.31 0.98
N ASP A 35 -4.23 -33.20 0.19
CA ASP A 35 -4.96 -32.82 -1.01
C ASP A 35 -6.42 -33.29 -1.00
N THR A 36 -7.25 -32.67 -1.79
CA THR A 36 -8.66 -33.03 -1.95
C THR A 36 -9.22 -32.57 -3.30
N ASN A 37 -10.19 -33.33 -3.80
CA ASN A 37 -11.05 -32.93 -4.94
C ASN A 37 -12.38 -32.30 -4.48
N ARG A 38 -12.55 -32.08 -3.18
CA ARG A 38 -13.71 -31.45 -2.53
C ARG A 38 -13.25 -30.21 -1.76
N THR A 39 -14.09 -29.61 -0.97
CA THR A 39 -13.66 -28.54 -0.08
C THR A 39 -12.69 -29.04 0.98
N ALA A 40 -11.64 -28.27 1.27
CA ALA A 40 -10.68 -28.61 2.33
C ALA A 40 -11.39 -28.79 3.70
N GLN A 41 -12.39 -27.94 3.97
CA GLN A 41 -13.16 -28.01 5.22
C GLN A 41 -13.89 -29.34 5.41
N GLU A 42 -14.54 -29.87 4.36
CA GLU A 42 -15.21 -31.16 4.43
C GLU A 42 -14.21 -32.30 4.65
N ARG A 43 -13.10 -32.28 3.90
CA ARG A 43 -12.06 -33.28 3.99
C ARG A 43 -11.42 -33.33 5.37
N ILE A 44 -11.10 -32.17 5.94
CA ILE A 44 -10.52 -32.06 7.28
C ILE A 44 -11.49 -32.57 8.35
N LYS A 45 -12.77 -32.21 8.27
CA LYS A 45 -13.81 -32.71 9.21
C LYS A 45 -13.93 -34.25 9.18
N GLU A 46 -13.84 -34.87 8.00
CA GLU A 46 -13.82 -36.32 7.87
C GLU A 46 -12.58 -36.94 8.53
N GLN A 47 -11.41 -36.34 8.36
CA GLN A 47 -10.15 -36.83 8.92
C GLN A 47 -10.06 -36.71 10.46
N ILE A 48 -10.55 -35.58 11.01
CA ILE A 48 -10.54 -35.33 12.45
C ILE A 48 -11.59 -36.18 13.17
N GLY A 49 -12.65 -36.58 12.46
CA GLY A 49 -13.72 -37.45 12.96
C GLY A 49 -14.50 -36.85 14.13
N ALA A 50 -15.04 -37.75 15.02
CA ALA A 50 -15.87 -37.36 16.16
C ALA A 50 -15.12 -36.58 17.27
N ALA A 51 -13.82 -36.44 17.19
CA ALA A 51 -12.98 -35.81 18.23
C ALA A 51 -13.21 -34.29 18.41
N ARG A 52 -14.03 -33.65 17.56
CA ARG A 52 -14.41 -32.22 17.63
C ARG A 52 -13.22 -31.26 17.86
N SER A 53 -12.05 -31.58 17.34
CA SER A 53 -10.90 -30.69 17.44
C SER A 53 -11.14 -29.43 16.60
N VAL A 54 -10.87 -28.28 17.17
CA VAL A 54 -10.87 -27.01 16.46
C VAL A 54 -9.67 -27.02 15.52
N PHE A 55 -9.87 -26.67 14.26
CA PHE A 55 -8.80 -26.54 13.27
C PHE A 55 -8.87 -25.18 12.57
N ASN A 56 -7.72 -24.70 12.15
CA ASN A 56 -7.59 -23.50 11.31
C ASN A 56 -6.97 -23.90 9.98
N ILE A 57 -7.67 -23.66 8.89
CA ILE A 57 -7.09 -23.79 7.54
C ILE A 57 -6.19 -22.57 7.34
N VAL A 58 -4.89 -22.80 7.14
CA VAL A 58 -3.89 -21.75 6.97
C VAL A 58 -3.46 -21.58 5.51
N LEU A 59 -3.76 -22.58 4.66
CA LEU A 59 -3.49 -22.55 3.24
C LEU A 59 -4.51 -23.39 2.48
N GLU A 60 -4.96 -22.88 1.33
CA GLU A 60 -5.78 -23.59 0.35
C GLU A 60 -5.40 -23.09 -1.04
N GLU A 61 -4.83 -23.97 -1.88
CA GLU A 61 -4.26 -23.63 -3.17
C GLU A 61 -4.51 -24.69 -4.23
N SER A 62 -4.67 -24.28 -5.48
CA SER A 62 -4.83 -25.20 -6.62
C SER A 62 -3.59 -26.08 -6.81
N ALA A 63 -3.82 -27.39 -6.97
CA ALA A 63 -2.77 -28.39 -7.28
C ALA A 63 -2.54 -28.54 -8.79
N MET A 64 -2.53 -27.43 -9.53
CA MET A 64 -2.24 -27.39 -10.96
C MET A 64 -0.88 -26.76 -11.22
N ARG A 65 -0.07 -27.39 -12.06
CA ARG A 65 1.19 -26.84 -12.56
C ARG A 65 0.95 -25.84 -13.69
N ASN A 66 1.98 -25.09 -14.00
CA ASN A 66 1.95 -24.10 -15.09
C ASN A 66 1.73 -24.74 -16.48
N ASP A 67 2.04 -26.04 -16.65
CA ASP A 67 1.77 -26.81 -17.86
C ASP A 67 0.35 -27.40 -17.92
N GLY A 68 -0.50 -27.11 -16.92
CA GLY A 68 -1.87 -27.62 -16.80
C GLY A 68 -1.97 -29.05 -16.24
N SER A 69 -0.88 -29.70 -15.87
CA SER A 69 -0.90 -31.01 -15.19
C SER A 69 -1.19 -30.85 -13.70
N ASN A 70 -1.84 -31.85 -13.10
CA ASN A 70 -2.12 -31.86 -11.66
C ASN A 70 -0.99 -32.55 -10.90
N PHE A 71 -0.79 -32.14 -9.66
CA PHE A 71 0.09 -32.78 -8.69
C PHE A 71 -0.65 -33.15 -7.41
N ARG A 72 0.01 -33.87 -6.52
CA ARG A 72 -0.57 -34.36 -5.26
C ARG A 72 0.28 -33.91 -4.07
N ASP A 73 -0.28 -34.00 -2.88
CA ASP A 73 0.35 -33.63 -1.61
C ASP A 73 1.70 -34.31 -1.37
N TYR A 74 1.87 -35.58 -1.79
CA TYR A 74 3.14 -36.29 -1.61
C TYR A 74 4.33 -35.61 -2.32
N GLU A 75 4.10 -34.81 -3.36
CA GLU A 75 5.15 -34.05 -4.05
C GLU A 75 5.60 -32.87 -3.19
N ILE A 76 4.66 -32.21 -2.52
CA ILE A 76 4.95 -31.18 -1.51
C ILE A 76 5.72 -31.80 -0.34
N HIS A 77 5.23 -32.93 0.20
CA HIS A 77 5.92 -33.65 1.28
C HIS A 77 7.35 -34.04 0.90
N ARG A 78 7.58 -34.48 -0.34
CA ARG A 78 8.91 -34.79 -0.87
C ARG A 78 9.82 -33.57 -0.88
N HIS A 79 9.29 -32.41 -1.29
CA HIS A 79 10.05 -31.18 -1.32
C HIS A 79 10.43 -30.71 0.10
N LEU A 80 9.47 -30.71 1.05
CA LEU A 80 9.72 -30.34 2.44
C LEU A 80 10.77 -31.24 3.10
N ARG A 81 10.70 -32.58 2.86
CA ARG A 81 11.72 -33.53 3.35
C ARG A 81 13.10 -33.27 2.73
N LYS A 82 13.17 -32.94 1.44
CA LYS A 82 14.44 -32.57 0.77
C LYS A 82 15.08 -31.33 1.39
N LYS A 83 14.26 -30.39 1.91
CA LYS A 83 14.72 -29.23 2.64
C LYS A 83 15.12 -29.53 4.09
N GLY A 84 14.98 -30.75 4.55
CA GLY A 84 15.35 -31.15 5.91
C GLY A 84 14.32 -30.78 6.99
N LEU A 85 13.10 -30.39 6.60
CA LEU A 85 12.04 -30.11 7.57
C LEU A 85 11.58 -31.39 8.24
N TYR A 86 11.43 -31.34 9.58
CA TYR A 86 11.07 -32.50 10.39
C TYR A 86 9.63 -32.93 10.11
N ASN A 87 9.46 -34.24 9.84
CA ASN A 87 8.19 -34.88 9.55
C ASN A 87 7.92 -35.91 10.64
N PRO A 88 7.25 -35.53 11.75
CA PRO A 88 7.03 -36.41 12.89
C PRO A 88 6.09 -37.56 12.57
N ASP A 89 5.10 -37.36 11.70
CA ASP A 89 4.06 -38.35 11.43
C ASP A 89 3.34 -38.06 10.11
N GLY A 90 3.47 -38.98 9.15
CA GLY A 90 2.70 -39.01 7.89
C GLY A 90 2.69 -37.69 7.12
N GLU A 91 1.56 -36.99 7.21
CA GLU A 91 1.30 -35.71 6.52
C GLU A 91 1.57 -34.49 7.41
N TRP A 92 2.08 -34.68 8.64
CA TRP A 92 2.42 -33.62 9.58
C TRP A 92 3.88 -33.20 9.44
N PHE A 93 4.11 -31.88 9.35
CA PHE A 93 5.44 -31.30 9.24
C PHE A 93 5.62 -30.19 10.26
N GLU A 94 6.77 -30.12 10.87
CA GLU A 94 7.20 -28.96 11.67
C GLU A 94 7.70 -27.89 10.71
N CYS A 95 6.80 -27.01 10.27
CA CYS A 95 7.05 -26.03 9.24
C CYS A 95 6.08 -24.82 9.38
N THR A 96 6.43 -23.74 8.68
CA THR A 96 5.61 -22.54 8.54
C THR A 96 4.72 -22.62 7.29
N VAL A 97 3.73 -21.73 7.21
CA VAL A 97 2.90 -21.57 5.99
C VAL A 97 3.76 -21.16 4.80
N ASP A 98 4.80 -20.37 5.03
CA ASP A 98 5.69 -19.91 3.96
C ASP A 98 6.56 -21.05 3.43
N ASP A 99 6.95 -22.02 4.25
CA ASP A 99 7.62 -23.24 3.77
C ASP A 99 6.72 -24.06 2.84
N VAL A 100 5.42 -24.15 3.17
CA VAL A 100 4.44 -24.85 2.32
C VAL A 100 4.22 -24.11 1.00
N LYS A 101 4.09 -22.76 1.04
CA LYS A 101 3.98 -21.95 -0.18
C LYS A 101 5.21 -22.10 -1.08
N ALA A 102 6.39 -22.03 -0.49
CA ALA A 102 7.64 -22.20 -1.24
C ALA A 102 7.75 -23.60 -1.88
N ALA A 103 7.30 -24.64 -1.19
CA ALA A 103 7.22 -25.98 -1.72
C ALA A 103 6.20 -26.12 -2.86
N LEU A 104 5.03 -25.45 -2.73
CA LEU A 104 4.03 -25.39 -3.80
C LEU A 104 4.58 -24.74 -5.07
N ILE A 105 5.26 -23.61 -4.94
CA ILE A 105 5.88 -22.90 -6.06
C ILE A 105 6.93 -23.81 -6.74
N ALA A 106 7.78 -24.46 -5.95
CA ALA A 106 8.77 -25.39 -6.46
C ALA A 106 8.15 -26.53 -7.28
N VAL A 107 7.05 -27.11 -6.78
CA VAL A 107 6.34 -28.19 -7.48
C VAL A 107 5.61 -27.69 -8.71
N LYS A 108 4.97 -26.50 -8.64
CA LYS A 108 4.28 -25.88 -9.79
C LYS A 108 5.24 -25.57 -10.94
N ASN A 109 6.44 -25.09 -10.62
CA ASN A 109 7.44 -24.70 -11.61
C ASN A 109 8.38 -25.86 -12.02
N GLY A 110 8.40 -26.95 -11.27
CA GLY A 110 9.31 -28.07 -11.49
C GLY A 110 10.77 -27.77 -11.10
N GLU A 111 11.02 -26.71 -10.35
CA GLU A 111 12.33 -26.20 -9.95
C GLU A 111 12.52 -26.22 -8.43
N LEU A 112 13.80 -26.21 -7.98
CA LEU A 112 14.11 -26.09 -6.56
C LEU A 112 14.01 -24.64 -6.13
N ASN A 113 13.14 -24.35 -5.18
CA ASN A 113 13.03 -23.03 -4.56
C ASN A 113 13.93 -22.98 -3.30
N VAL A 114 15.21 -22.72 -3.51
CA VAL A 114 16.24 -22.78 -2.46
C VAL A 114 16.06 -21.68 -1.41
N GLU A 115 15.69 -20.49 -1.84
CA GLU A 115 15.58 -19.29 -0.99
C GLU A 115 14.20 -19.15 -0.31
N ASN A 116 13.33 -20.16 -0.40
CA ASN A 116 11.98 -20.13 0.19
C ASN A 116 11.11 -18.97 -0.30
N ARG A 117 11.20 -18.62 -1.56
CA ARG A 117 10.41 -17.52 -2.13
C ARG A 117 8.93 -17.92 -2.24
N THR A 118 8.05 -17.00 -1.86
CA THR A 118 6.62 -17.28 -1.65
C THR A 118 5.71 -16.56 -2.63
N LEU A 119 6.27 -15.79 -3.57
CA LEU A 119 5.55 -15.04 -4.60
C LEU A 119 6.00 -15.47 -6.00
N ASP A 120 5.05 -15.74 -6.90
CA ASP A 120 5.31 -16.18 -8.27
C ASP A 120 4.34 -15.61 -9.31
N PHE A 121 3.70 -14.48 -8.99
CA PHE A 121 2.76 -13.85 -9.90
C PHE A 121 3.45 -13.19 -11.10
N SER A 122 2.80 -13.23 -12.26
CA SER A 122 3.30 -12.59 -13.47
C SER A 122 2.96 -11.11 -13.53
N MET A 123 3.73 -10.35 -14.32
CA MET A 123 3.41 -8.95 -14.63
C MET A 123 2.05 -8.83 -15.32
N ARG A 124 1.25 -7.86 -14.88
CA ARG A 124 0.05 -7.44 -15.58
C ARG A 124 0.41 -6.76 -16.93
N PRO A 125 -0.55 -6.68 -17.89
CA PRO A 125 -0.29 -6.11 -19.22
C PRO A 125 0.35 -4.72 -19.18
N GLU A 126 -0.18 -3.81 -18.36
CA GLU A 126 0.35 -2.44 -18.22
C GLU A 126 1.75 -2.40 -17.61
N GLN A 127 2.07 -3.32 -16.71
CA GLN A 127 3.42 -3.43 -16.14
C GLN A 127 4.42 -3.88 -17.20
N LYS A 128 4.03 -4.83 -18.07
CA LYS A 128 4.84 -5.23 -19.23
C LYS A 128 5.09 -4.06 -20.17
N VAL A 129 4.05 -3.27 -20.47
CA VAL A 129 4.18 -2.06 -21.31
C VAL A 129 5.12 -1.05 -20.68
N ALA A 130 5.03 -0.79 -19.37
CA ALA A 130 5.94 0.10 -18.66
C ALA A 130 7.40 -0.35 -18.79
N VAL A 131 7.66 -1.63 -18.53
CA VAL A 131 9.00 -2.22 -18.64
C VAL A 131 9.53 -2.12 -20.07
N GLU A 132 8.73 -2.51 -21.07
CA GLU A 132 9.14 -2.47 -22.49
C GLU A 132 9.42 -1.06 -22.96
N LYS A 133 8.51 -0.10 -22.69
CA LYS A 133 8.67 1.30 -23.10
C LYS A 133 9.95 1.89 -22.52
N THR A 134 10.19 1.68 -21.23
CA THR A 134 11.35 2.21 -20.52
C THR A 134 12.65 1.56 -21.00
N ALA A 135 12.67 0.22 -21.12
CA ALA A 135 13.86 -0.49 -21.61
C ALA A 135 14.24 -0.09 -23.04
N ASN A 136 13.25 0.06 -23.93
CA ASN A 136 13.49 0.51 -25.30
C ASN A 136 14.04 1.93 -25.34
N TYR A 137 13.47 2.84 -24.53
CA TYR A 137 13.97 4.21 -24.43
C TYR A 137 15.43 4.26 -23.97
N PHE A 138 15.79 3.56 -22.89
CA PHE A 138 17.16 3.55 -22.38
C PHE A 138 18.14 2.93 -23.38
N LYS A 139 17.77 1.82 -24.03
CA LYS A 139 18.62 1.18 -25.05
C LYS A 139 18.84 2.08 -26.28
N GLN A 140 17.79 2.75 -26.74
CA GLN A 140 17.92 3.68 -27.84
C GLN A 140 18.84 4.85 -27.47
N TYR A 141 18.65 5.43 -26.27
CA TYR A 141 19.46 6.54 -25.77
C TYR A 141 20.95 6.17 -25.71
N GLN A 142 21.27 4.97 -25.26
CA GLN A 142 22.65 4.45 -25.23
C GLN A 142 23.24 4.29 -26.64
N GLN A 143 22.44 3.86 -27.63
CA GLN A 143 22.89 3.71 -29.01
C GLN A 143 23.19 5.08 -29.67
N GLU A 144 22.44 6.11 -29.32
CA GLU A 144 22.60 7.46 -29.84
C GLU A 144 23.80 8.20 -29.21
N GLN A 145 24.45 7.62 -28.18
CA GLN A 145 25.63 8.16 -27.49
C GLN A 145 25.47 9.62 -27.03
N LEU A 146 24.31 9.95 -26.51
CA LEU A 146 24.01 11.28 -25.98
C LEU A 146 24.80 11.52 -24.67
N GLU A 147 25.30 12.74 -24.47
CA GLU A 147 26.16 13.08 -23.32
C GLU A 147 25.42 13.09 -21.97
N ALA A 148 24.13 13.41 -21.97
CA ALA A 148 23.34 13.48 -20.73
C ALA A 148 22.88 12.10 -20.26
N THR A 149 22.76 11.90 -18.95
CA THR A 149 22.22 10.67 -18.38
C THR A 149 20.71 10.58 -18.67
N PRO A 150 20.22 9.49 -19.30
CA PRO A 150 18.81 9.33 -19.64
C PRO A 150 17.94 9.21 -18.39
N GLN A 151 16.74 9.78 -18.48
CA GLN A 151 15.76 9.78 -17.40
C GLN A 151 14.39 9.35 -17.92
N PHE A 152 13.64 8.63 -17.09
CA PHE A 152 12.31 8.15 -17.42
C PHE A 152 11.37 8.27 -16.22
N LEU A 153 10.11 8.67 -16.45
CA LEU A 153 9.10 8.87 -15.41
C LEU A 153 7.97 7.84 -15.54
N TRP A 154 7.67 7.14 -14.45
CA TRP A 154 6.43 6.39 -14.32
C TRP A 154 5.41 7.19 -13.50
N ASN A 155 4.44 7.74 -14.20
CA ASN A 155 3.21 8.26 -13.61
C ASN A 155 2.24 7.08 -13.44
N ALA A 156 2.36 6.38 -12.34
CA ALA A 156 1.56 5.20 -12.09
C ALA A 156 0.89 5.30 -10.71
N LYS A 157 -0.44 5.17 -10.71
CA LYS A 157 -1.27 5.24 -9.50
C LYS A 157 -0.81 4.27 -8.40
N MET A 158 -1.28 4.48 -7.17
CA MET A 158 -1.09 3.52 -6.08
C MET A 158 -1.65 2.14 -6.47
N ARG A 159 -0.99 1.08 -6.02
CA ARG A 159 -1.30 -0.34 -6.34
C ARG A 159 -1.02 -0.75 -7.78
N PHE A 160 -0.33 0.07 -8.54
CA PHE A 160 0.25 -0.36 -9.82
C PHE A 160 1.27 -1.48 -9.64
N GLY A 161 1.92 -1.57 -8.48
CA GLY A 161 3.04 -2.50 -8.24
C GLY A 161 4.37 -1.94 -8.78
N LYS A 162 4.61 -0.63 -8.57
CA LYS A 162 5.82 0.08 -9.05
C LYS A 162 7.10 -0.64 -8.67
N THR A 163 7.21 -1.11 -7.42
CA THR A 163 8.38 -1.81 -6.88
C THR A 163 8.70 -3.08 -7.68
N PHE A 164 7.74 -3.99 -7.76
CA PHE A 164 7.88 -5.23 -8.53
C PHE A 164 8.20 -4.95 -10.00
N THR A 165 7.50 -3.98 -10.60
CA THR A 165 7.71 -3.61 -12.01
C THR A 165 9.11 -3.03 -12.24
N ALA A 166 9.64 -2.23 -11.29
CA ALA A 166 11.00 -1.69 -11.36
C ALA A 166 12.05 -2.81 -11.29
N TYR A 167 11.84 -3.82 -10.47
CA TYR A 167 12.71 -4.99 -10.43
C TYR A 167 12.63 -5.83 -11.73
N GLN A 168 11.46 -5.94 -12.34
CA GLN A 168 11.32 -6.58 -13.64
C GLN A 168 12.06 -5.79 -14.75
N LEU A 169 12.05 -4.45 -14.66
CA LEU A 169 12.87 -3.61 -15.53
C LEU A 169 14.36 -3.86 -15.28
N ALA A 170 14.80 -3.91 -14.03
CA ALA A 170 16.18 -4.19 -13.67
C ALA A 170 16.66 -5.53 -14.23
N LYS A 171 15.84 -6.58 -14.11
CA LYS A 171 16.09 -7.90 -14.69
C LYS A 171 16.18 -7.83 -16.23
N LYS A 172 15.27 -7.10 -16.89
CA LYS A 172 15.24 -6.95 -18.36
C LYS A 172 16.45 -6.17 -18.91
N MET A 173 16.96 -5.24 -18.14
CA MET A 173 18.11 -4.40 -18.48
C MET A 173 19.45 -5.04 -18.06
N ASP A 174 19.40 -6.18 -17.37
CA ASP A 174 20.56 -6.88 -16.82
C ASP A 174 21.36 -6.02 -15.83
N TRP A 175 20.66 -5.20 -15.03
CA TRP A 175 21.29 -4.38 -14.00
C TRP A 175 21.74 -5.23 -12.83
N SER A 176 22.90 -4.91 -12.31
CA SER A 176 23.51 -5.58 -11.15
C SER A 176 23.54 -4.69 -9.89
N LYS A 177 23.48 -3.37 -10.07
CA LYS A 177 23.62 -2.38 -9.00
C LYS A 177 22.53 -1.34 -9.13
N VAL A 178 21.51 -1.42 -8.28
CA VAL A 178 20.37 -0.50 -8.28
C VAL A 178 20.33 0.27 -6.98
N LEU A 179 20.28 1.59 -7.05
CA LEU A 179 20.08 2.47 -5.90
C LEU A 179 18.65 2.98 -5.88
N VAL A 180 17.95 2.76 -4.78
CA VAL A 180 16.60 3.29 -4.54
C VAL A 180 16.65 4.38 -3.49
N LEU A 181 16.23 5.57 -3.87
CA LEU A 181 16.16 6.74 -3.00
C LEU A 181 14.71 7.17 -2.80
N THR A 182 14.32 7.39 -1.56
CA THR A 182 12.96 7.83 -1.20
C THR A 182 12.97 8.91 -0.12
N PHE A 183 11.91 9.72 -0.09
CA PHE A 183 11.63 10.59 1.06
C PHE A 183 10.95 9.86 2.22
N LYS A 184 10.34 8.69 1.94
CA LYS A 184 9.54 7.94 2.91
C LYS A 184 10.18 6.59 3.24
N PRO A 185 11.04 6.50 4.25
CA PRO A 185 11.66 5.24 4.65
C PRO A 185 10.66 4.11 4.94
N ALA A 186 9.41 4.45 5.24
CA ALA A 186 8.34 3.50 5.52
C ALA A 186 8.04 2.50 4.37
N VAL A 187 8.38 2.84 3.13
CA VAL A 187 8.20 1.94 1.97
C VAL A 187 9.29 0.88 1.84
N GLN A 188 10.34 0.92 2.68
CA GLN A 188 11.46 -0.04 2.66
C GLN A 188 11.00 -1.50 2.67
N ASN A 189 10.01 -1.83 3.51
CA ASN A 189 9.54 -3.21 3.62
C ASN A 189 8.92 -3.71 2.32
N ALA A 190 8.17 -2.88 1.60
CA ALA A 190 7.59 -3.26 0.31
C ALA A 190 8.69 -3.55 -0.73
N TRP A 191 9.73 -2.70 -0.80
CA TRP A 191 10.88 -2.91 -1.67
C TRP A 191 11.63 -4.20 -1.32
N LYS A 192 11.86 -4.45 -0.03
CA LYS A 192 12.53 -5.66 0.44
C LYS A 192 11.71 -6.92 0.18
N GLU A 193 10.41 -6.90 0.50
CA GLU A 193 9.52 -8.05 0.35
C GLU A 193 9.37 -8.45 -1.12
N ASP A 194 9.11 -7.51 -2.03
CA ASP A 194 9.00 -7.81 -3.46
C ASP A 194 10.29 -8.45 -4.01
N LEU A 195 11.47 -7.95 -3.59
CA LEU A 195 12.74 -8.49 -4.05
C LEU A 195 13.04 -9.87 -3.48
N MET A 196 12.83 -10.04 -2.16
CA MET A 196 13.27 -11.23 -1.44
C MET A 196 12.26 -12.38 -1.51
N MET A 197 10.98 -12.07 -1.78
CA MET A 197 9.93 -13.09 -1.76
C MET A 197 9.51 -13.57 -3.16
N HIS A 198 9.80 -12.81 -4.22
CA HIS A 198 9.40 -13.19 -5.56
C HIS A 198 10.46 -14.06 -6.27
N VAL A 199 10.02 -15.16 -6.91
CA VAL A 199 10.91 -16.15 -7.57
C VAL A 199 11.76 -15.56 -8.68
N ASP A 200 11.27 -14.55 -9.38
CA ASP A 200 11.99 -13.90 -10.48
C ASP A 200 13.32 -13.24 -10.08
N PHE A 201 13.50 -12.97 -8.78
CA PHE A 201 14.66 -12.25 -8.27
C PHE A 201 15.56 -13.12 -7.40
N GLU A 202 15.56 -14.45 -7.64
CA GLU A 202 16.47 -15.37 -6.97
C GLU A 202 17.93 -14.93 -7.17
N GLY A 203 18.71 -14.97 -6.11
CA GLY A 203 20.09 -14.51 -6.09
C GLY A 203 20.31 -13.00 -5.89
N TRP A 204 19.25 -12.18 -5.95
CA TRP A 204 19.36 -10.75 -5.66
C TRP A 204 19.52 -10.49 -4.15
N GLN A 205 20.24 -9.43 -3.82
CA GLN A 205 20.54 -9.03 -2.44
C GLN A 205 19.97 -7.64 -2.14
N PHE A 206 19.61 -7.41 -0.88
CA PHE A 206 19.02 -6.14 -0.44
C PHE A 206 19.84 -5.51 0.68
N ILE A 207 20.30 -4.28 0.45
CA ILE A 207 21.07 -3.46 1.42
C ILE A 207 20.15 -2.35 1.92
N SER A 208 20.16 -2.10 3.22
CA SER A 208 19.48 -0.95 3.82
C SER A 208 20.10 -0.58 5.16
N LYS A 209 19.82 0.63 5.64
CA LYS A 209 20.36 1.16 6.90
C LYS A 209 20.18 0.23 8.10
N ASN A 210 19.05 -0.46 8.19
CA ASN A 210 18.67 -1.36 9.29
C ASN A 210 18.72 -2.84 8.89
N GLY A 211 19.37 -3.17 7.79
CA GLY A 211 19.52 -4.53 7.26
C GLY A 211 20.97 -4.85 6.97
N ASN A 212 21.22 -5.64 5.92
CA ASN A 212 22.58 -5.97 5.48
C ASN A 212 23.34 -4.70 5.08
N SER A 213 24.62 -4.66 5.41
CA SER A 213 25.57 -3.65 4.94
C SER A 213 26.21 -4.08 3.61
N TYR A 214 26.99 -3.19 3.00
CA TYR A 214 27.75 -3.51 1.79
C TYR A 214 28.80 -4.60 2.03
N GLU A 215 29.32 -4.72 3.25
CA GLU A 215 30.30 -5.73 3.64
C GLU A 215 29.69 -7.14 3.77
N ASP A 216 28.37 -7.22 3.95
CA ASP A 216 27.64 -8.49 4.15
C ASP A 216 27.22 -9.16 2.84
N ILE A 217 27.34 -8.49 1.69
CA ILE A 217 26.87 -8.99 0.40
C ILE A 217 27.97 -9.61 -0.45
N ASP A 218 27.59 -10.49 -1.37
CA ASP A 218 28.44 -10.98 -2.44
C ASP A 218 28.48 -9.96 -3.60
N PRO A 219 29.63 -9.29 -3.86
CA PRO A 219 29.71 -8.26 -4.90
C PRO A 219 29.54 -8.79 -6.33
N ASN A 220 29.59 -10.11 -6.53
CA ASN A 220 29.37 -10.76 -7.84
C ASN A 220 27.88 -11.05 -8.13
N LYS A 221 26.99 -10.82 -7.15
CA LYS A 221 25.55 -10.98 -7.32
C LYS A 221 24.87 -9.63 -7.41
N PRO A 222 23.75 -9.53 -8.13
CA PRO A 222 23.00 -8.30 -8.21
C PRO A 222 22.46 -7.89 -6.85
N PHE A 223 22.45 -6.59 -6.59
CA PHE A 223 21.95 -6.04 -5.34
C PHE A 223 21.20 -4.71 -5.52
N VAL A 224 20.30 -4.48 -4.59
CA VAL A 224 19.56 -3.23 -4.44
C VAL A 224 19.99 -2.57 -3.15
N CYS A 225 20.40 -1.31 -3.23
CA CYS A 225 20.65 -0.46 -2.08
C CYS A 225 19.47 0.48 -1.90
N PHE A 226 18.82 0.43 -0.73
CA PHE A 226 17.68 1.26 -0.41
C PHE A 226 18.00 2.23 0.72
N GLY A 227 17.67 3.50 0.53
CA GLY A 227 17.82 4.50 1.58
C GLY A 227 16.99 5.76 1.36
N SER A 228 16.96 6.58 2.42
CA SER A 228 16.37 7.90 2.29
C SER A 228 17.38 8.88 1.71
N PHE A 229 16.89 9.96 1.11
CA PHE A 229 17.74 11.07 0.69
C PHE A 229 18.63 11.59 1.81
N GLN A 230 18.09 11.66 3.02
CA GLN A 230 18.84 12.11 4.19
C GLN A 230 19.97 11.16 4.58
N ASP A 231 19.81 9.87 4.35
CA ASP A 231 20.83 8.89 4.69
C ASP A 231 22.03 8.98 3.76
N TYR A 232 21.82 9.12 2.46
CA TYR A 232 22.88 9.05 1.46
C TYR A 232 23.31 10.40 0.90
N LEU A 233 22.45 11.40 0.83
CA LEU A 233 22.74 12.72 0.30
C LEU A 233 22.92 13.80 1.39
N GLY A 234 22.61 13.47 2.65
CA GLY A 234 22.76 14.39 3.78
C GLY A 234 24.21 14.65 4.12
N LYS A 235 24.61 15.94 4.14
CA LYS A 235 25.95 16.36 4.59
C LYS A 235 26.14 16.11 6.09
N ASN A 236 27.35 15.76 6.49
CA ASN A 236 27.73 15.73 7.89
C ASN A 236 27.78 17.19 8.40
N THR A 237 26.99 17.52 9.41
CA THR A 237 26.86 18.89 9.95
C THR A 237 28.14 19.45 10.56
N SER A 238 29.09 18.58 10.91
CA SER A 238 30.37 18.99 11.52
C SER A 238 31.52 19.11 10.52
N THR A 239 31.50 18.35 9.42
CA THR A 239 32.61 18.31 8.45
C THR A 239 32.24 18.85 7.08
N GLY A 240 30.95 19.08 6.77
CA GLY A 240 30.46 19.53 5.48
C GLY A 240 30.54 18.48 4.35
N GLY A 241 31.11 17.29 4.64
CA GLY A 241 31.24 16.18 3.69
C GLY A 241 30.15 15.11 3.82
N VAL A 242 30.21 14.10 2.97
CA VAL A 242 29.39 12.89 3.06
C VAL A 242 29.71 12.17 4.38
N LYS A 243 28.71 11.53 4.97
CA LYS A 243 28.95 10.69 6.15
C LYS A 243 29.87 9.54 5.75
N THR A 244 31.02 9.39 6.39
CA THR A 244 32.06 8.37 6.11
C THR A 244 31.48 6.96 5.92
N LYS A 245 30.46 6.63 6.69
CA LYS A 245 29.72 5.36 6.61
C LYS A 245 29.07 5.09 5.24
N ASN A 246 28.79 6.11 4.45
CA ASN A 246 28.03 6.04 3.19
C ASN A 246 28.88 6.41 1.97
N GLU A 247 30.20 6.60 2.13
CA GLU A 247 31.12 6.98 1.05
C GLU A 247 31.11 5.96 -0.10
N TRP A 248 30.91 4.68 0.22
CA TRP A 248 30.83 3.62 -0.78
C TRP A 248 29.67 3.80 -1.77
N VAL A 249 28.53 4.39 -1.34
CA VAL A 249 27.39 4.69 -2.21
C VAL A 249 27.77 5.69 -3.30
N HIS A 250 28.58 6.68 -2.93
CA HIS A 250 29.08 7.71 -3.86
C HIS A 250 30.27 7.23 -4.71
N ALA A 251 31.03 6.25 -4.20
CA ALA A 251 32.13 5.62 -4.94
C ALA A 251 31.64 4.54 -5.92
N THR A 252 30.41 4.07 -5.77
CA THR A 252 29.82 3.05 -6.64
C THR A 252 29.22 3.71 -7.87
N HIS A 253 29.55 3.17 -9.06
CA HIS A 253 28.82 3.48 -10.28
C HIS A 253 27.57 2.58 -10.36
N TRP A 254 26.39 3.19 -10.42
CA TRP A 254 25.11 2.50 -10.41
C TRP A 254 24.59 2.29 -11.83
N ASP A 255 24.02 1.12 -12.10
CA ASP A 255 23.34 0.87 -13.38
C ASP A 255 22.07 1.73 -13.49
N CYS A 256 21.35 1.90 -12.36
CA CYS A 256 20.19 2.78 -12.28
C CYS A 256 20.01 3.37 -10.88
N VAL A 257 19.65 4.64 -10.84
CA VAL A 257 19.12 5.29 -9.63
C VAL A 257 17.62 5.46 -9.78
N ILE A 258 16.86 4.90 -8.83
CA ILE A 258 15.40 4.96 -8.79
C ILE A 258 14.98 5.95 -7.71
N PHE A 259 14.21 6.96 -8.08
CA PHE A 259 13.58 7.91 -7.16
C PHE A 259 12.14 7.48 -6.88
N ASP A 260 11.87 6.94 -5.70
CA ASP A 260 10.53 6.53 -5.31
C ASP A 260 9.79 7.66 -4.60
N GLU A 261 8.48 7.77 -4.89
CA GLU A 261 7.63 8.89 -4.45
C GLU A 261 8.18 10.26 -4.88
N TYR A 262 8.60 10.35 -6.15
CA TYR A 262 9.09 11.59 -6.72
C TYR A 262 7.96 12.61 -6.87
N HIS A 263 7.94 13.55 -5.97
CA HIS A 263 7.02 14.69 -6.03
C HIS A 263 7.81 15.91 -6.51
N PHE A 264 7.64 16.26 -7.78
CA PHE A 264 8.31 17.43 -8.37
C PHE A 264 7.98 18.68 -7.56
N GLY A 265 9.00 19.45 -7.22
CA GLY A 265 8.90 20.68 -6.45
C GLY A 265 9.36 20.55 -5.00
N ALA A 266 9.52 19.34 -4.45
CA ALA A 266 10.22 19.17 -3.17
C ALA A 266 11.71 19.58 -3.26
N TRP A 267 12.20 19.84 -4.47
CA TRP A 267 13.58 20.13 -4.81
C TRP A 267 13.84 21.63 -5.08
N ASN A 268 12.80 22.45 -5.30
CA ASN A 268 12.91 23.88 -5.58
C ASN A 268 12.63 24.73 -4.34
N GLU A 269 13.15 25.98 -4.31
CA GLU A 269 12.86 26.96 -3.24
C GLU A 269 11.35 27.25 -3.05
N ASN A 270 10.55 27.08 -4.11
CA ASN A 270 9.09 27.16 -4.04
C ASN A 270 8.43 25.98 -3.32
N SER A 271 9.13 24.87 -3.13
CA SER A 271 8.60 23.72 -2.36
C SER A 271 8.64 23.95 -0.85
N LYS A 272 9.43 24.90 -0.35
CA LYS A 272 9.29 25.38 1.04
C LYS A 272 7.89 25.95 1.27
N GLY A 273 7.33 26.70 0.32
CA GLY A 273 5.95 27.18 0.37
C GLY A 273 4.92 26.05 0.38
N LEU A 274 5.10 25.01 -0.44
CA LEU A 274 4.13 23.91 -0.57
C LEU A 274 4.19 22.92 0.60
N PHE A 275 5.37 22.67 1.14
CA PHE A 275 5.51 21.96 2.41
C PHE A 275 4.93 22.77 3.55
N ASN A 276 5.10 24.08 3.56
CA ASN A 276 4.45 24.96 4.52
C ASN A 276 2.92 24.96 4.33
N GLU A 277 2.39 25.06 3.10
CA GLU A 277 0.93 24.99 2.85
C GLU A 277 0.30 23.64 3.22
N LEU A 278 1.00 22.52 2.99
CA LEU A 278 0.53 21.20 3.46
C LEU A 278 0.56 21.08 4.99
N PHE A 279 1.27 21.98 5.68
CA PHE A 279 1.59 21.87 7.08
C PHE A 279 1.47 23.19 7.88
N GLU A 280 1.11 24.30 7.24
CA GLU A 280 1.10 25.65 7.86
C GLU A 280 0.11 25.86 9.00
N ASP A 281 -0.87 24.96 9.20
CA ASP A 281 -1.85 25.08 10.29
C ASP A 281 -1.52 24.27 11.55
N GLY A 282 -0.39 23.59 11.59
CA GLY A 282 0.01 22.79 12.74
C GLY A 282 1.36 23.26 13.30
N LYS A 283 1.37 23.93 14.42
CA LYS A 283 2.49 23.88 15.36
C LYS A 283 2.62 22.45 15.91
N ASP A 284 2.73 21.46 15.02
CA ASP A 284 3.01 20.10 15.41
C ASP A 284 4.53 19.97 15.58
N GLU A 285 4.96 19.59 16.77
CA GLU A 285 6.36 19.30 17.08
C GLU A 285 6.95 18.26 16.11
N ASP A 286 6.12 17.37 15.55
CA ASP A 286 6.52 16.41 14.53
C ASP A 286 6.94 17.06 13.20
N LEU A 287 6.35 18.21 12.86
CA LEU A 287 6.72 19.02 11.70
C LEU A 287 8.03 19.76 11.94
N VAL A 288 8.17 20.35 13.12
CA VAL A 288 9.42 21.03 13.50
C VAL A 288 10.58 20.07 13.54
N ASP A 289 10.35 18.80 13.92
CA ASP A 289 11.36 17.76 13.91
C ASP A 289 11.63 17.20 12.50
N PHE A 290 10.59 17.14 11.65
CA PHE A 290 10.71 16.82 10.23
C PHE A 290 11.35 17.96 9.45
N GLU A 291 10.99 19.22 9.69
CA GLU A 291 11.66 20.41 9.15
C GLU A 291 13.10 20.56 9.66
N LYS A 292 13.38 20.28 10.92
CA LYS A 292 14.76 20.21 11.43
C LYS A 292 15.58 19.10 10.78
N LYS A 293 14.94 18.01 10.37
CA LYS A 293 15.59 16.91 9.65
C LYS A 293 15.74 17.18 8.16
N ILE A 294 14.74 17.83 7.52
CA ILE A 294 14.77 18.23 6.09
C ILE A 294 15.43 19.61 5.90
N GLY A 295 15.17 20.57 6.76
CA GLY A 295 15.65 21.96 6.64
C GLY A 295 17.17 22.16 6.67
N LYS A 296 17.93 21.06 6.71
CA LYS A 296 19.38 21.07 6.51
C LYS A 296 19.81 20.60 5.12
N ILE A 297 18.88 20.30 4.23
CA ILE A 297 19.13 20.12 2.81
C ILE A 297 18.91 21.48 2.12
N GLU A 298 19.56 22.52 2.63
CA GLU A 298 19.68 23.80 1.94
C GLU A 298 20.53 23.57 0.69
N ASN A 299 19.96 23.78 -0.48
CA ASN A 299 20.56 23.62 -1.81
C ASN A 299 20.78 22.17 -2.26
N PHE A 300 19.68 21.45 -2.49
CA PHE A 300 19.72 20.26 -3.32
C PHE A 300 19.59 20.72 -4.79
N ASP A 301 20.71 20.81 -5.47
CA ASP A 301 20.78 20.98 -6.93
C ASP A 301 20.98 19.59 -7.53
N ALA A 302 20.16 19.19 -8.50
CA ALA A 302 20.27 17.90 -9.16
C ALA A 302 21.64 17.70 -9.81
N ASP A 303 22.29 18.81 -10.16
CA ASP A 303 23.66 18.83 -10.71
C ASP A 303 24.76 18.55 -9.64
N ILE A 304 24.41 18.47 -8.37
CA ILE A 304 25.36 18.30 -7.26
C ILE A 304 25.20 16.93 -6.56
N ILE A 305 24.39 16.00 -7.10
CA ILE A 305 24.35 14.65 -6.55
C ILE A 305 25.66 13.95 -6.92
N PRO A 306 26.58 13.70 -5.96
CA PRO A 306 27.85 13.04 -6.27
C PRO A 306 27.64 11.52 -6.40
N ILE A 307 26.65 11.11 -7.17
CA ILE A 307 26.30 9.72 -7.48
C ILE A 307 26.38 9.55 -8.98
N THR A 308 27.20 8.60 -9.43
CA THR A 308 27.33 8.26 -10.84
C THR A 308 26.41 7.12 -11.20
N THR A 309 25.66 7.26 -12.29
CA THR A 309 24.71 6.26 -12.78
C THR A 309 24.55 6.33 -14.30
N ASP A 310 24.19 5.20 -14.89
CA ASP A 310 23.89 5.13 -16.31
C ASP A 310 22.50 5.68 -16.64
N GLN A 311 21.55 5.64 -15.68
CA GLN A 311 20.15 6.02 -15.94
C GLN A 311 19.41 6.41 -14.66
N PHE A 312 18.36 7.24 -14.83
CA PHE A 312 17.44 7.62 -13.75
C PHE A 312 16.02 7.13 -14.05
N LEU A 313 15.39 6.50 -13.07
CA LEU A 313 13.98 6.15 -13.10
C LEU A 313 13.23 6.87 -11.98
N TYR A 314 12.21 7.63 -12.34
CA TYR A 314 11.37 8.38 -11.41
C TYR A 314 10.02 7.68 -11.26
N LEU A 315 9.60 7.40 -10.04
CA LEU A 315 8.32 6.76 -9.71
C LEU A 315 7.43 7.76 -8.96
N SER A 316 6.25 8.03 -9.49
CA SER A 316 5.28 8.93 -8.83
C SER A 316 3.85 8.46 -9.07
N GLY A 317 2.98 8.70 -8.09
CA GLY A 317 1.52 8.55 -8.24
C GLY A 317 0.82 9.86 -8.62
N THR A 318 1.50 11.00 -8.51
CA THR A 318 0.94 12.35 -8.70
C THR A 318 1.97 13.31 -9.35
N PRO A 319 2.46 13.03 -10.56
CA PRO A 319 3.54 13.82 -11.16
C PRO A 319 3.04 15.04 -11.95
N PHE A 320 1.83 15.55 -11.67
CA PHE A 320 1.20 16.62 -12.45
C PHE A 320 2.09 17.84 -12.64
N ARG A 321 2.90 18.18 -11.64
CA ARG A 321 3.81 19.32 -11.73
C ARG A 321 5.02 19.04 -12.63
N ALA A 322 5.62 17.87 -12.52
CA ALA A 322 6.76 17.47 -13.36
C ALA A 322 6.38 17.45 -14.85
N ILE A 323 5.17 17.00 -15.15
CA ILE A 323 4.64 17.00 -16.53
C ILE A 323 4.37 18.44 -16.99
N ASN A 324 3.76 19.26 -16.15
CA ASN A 324 3.42 20.63 -16.50
C ASN A 324 4.62 21.58 -16.61
N SER A 325 5.72 21.28 -15.90
CA SER A 325 6.95 22.10 -15.96
C SER A 325 7.80 21.84 -17.21
N GLY A 326 7.49 20.77 -17.97
CA GLY A 326 8.25 20.38 -19.15
C GLY A 326 9.60 19.71 -18.84
N GLU A 327 9.79 19.23 -17.61
CA GLU A 327 11.00 18.50 -17.21
C GLU A 327 11.14 17.16 -17.93
N PHE A 328 10.01 16.52 -18.26
CA PHE A 328 9.95 15.28 -19.03
C PHE A 328 9.17 15.49 -20.33
N ILE A 329 9.69 15.01 -21.44
CA ILE A 329 8.97 14.93 -22.70
C ILE A 329 8.09 13.66 -22.74
N GLU A 330 7.11 13.60 -23.64
CA GLU A 330 6.11 12.51 -23.69
C GLU A 330 6.76 11.13 -23.88
N GLU A 331 7.85 11.05 -24.62
CA GLU A 331 8.61 9.82 -24.85
C GLU A 331 9.23 9.25 -23.58
N GLN A 332 9.54 10.11 -22.61
CA GLN A 332 10.13 9.79 -21.31
C GLN A 332 9.09 9.46 -20.24
N ILE A 333 7.81 9.42 -20.58
CA ILE A 333 6.74 9.23 -19.59
C ILE A 333 5.94 7.97 -19.89
N PHE A 334 5.73 7.14 -18.89
CA PHE A 334 4.69 6.12 -18.89
C PHE A 334 3.56 6.55 -17.95
N ASN A 335 2.32 6.54 -18.46
CA ASN A 335 1.13 6.91 -17.70
C ASN A 335 0.23 5.69 -17.45
N TRP A 336 -0.21 5.52 -16.19
CA TRP A 336 -1.25 4.57 -15.81
C TRP A 336 -2.11 5.15 -14.71
N THR A 337 -3.29 5.61 -15.08
CA THR A 337 -4.23 6.28 -14.18
C THR A 337 -5.23 5.31 -13.57
N TYR A 338 -6.03 5.80 -12.62
CA TYR A 338 -7.16 5.07 -12.08
C TYR A 338 -8.19 4.70 -13.17
N SER A 339 -8.45 5.61 -14.10
CA SER A 339 -9.40 5.37 -15.20
C SER A 339 -8.91 4.26 -16.14
N ASP A 340 -7.60 4.22 -16.41
CA ASP A 340 -7.01 3.17 -17.24
C ASP A 340 -7.18 1.79 -16.57
N GLU A 341 -6.96 1.71 -15.26
CA GLU A 341 -7.14 0.48 -14.49
C GLU A 341 -8.60 0.01 -14.49
N GLN A 342 -9.56 0.91 -14.26
CA GLN A 342 -10.97 0.54 -14.27
C GLN A 342 -11.43 0.11 -15.67
N ASN A 343 -10.98 0.79 -16.72
CA ASN A 343 -11.24 0.39 -18.09
C ASN A 343 -10.65 -1.00 -18.40
N ALA A 344 -9.41 -1.26 -17.98
CA ALA A 344 -8.79 -2.56 -18.15
C ALA A 344 -9.54 -3.68 -17.39
N LYS A 345 -10.01 -3.38 -16.17
CA LYS A 345 -10.81 -4.29 -15.36
C LYS A 345 -12.15 -4.65 -16.01
N GLU A 346 -12.86 -3.64 -16.55
CA GLU A 346 -14.17 -3.80 -17.17
C GLU A 346 -14.07 -4.47 -18.55
N GLN A 347 -12.98 -4.23 -19.29
CA GLN A 347 -12.79 -4.78 -20.64
C GLN A 347 -12.13 -6.16 -20.65
N TRP A 348 -11.72 -6.69 -19.49
CA TRP A 348 -11.07 -8.00 -19.42
C TRP A 348 -12.01 -9.12 -19.86
N LYS A 349 -11.53 -9.97 -20.76
CA LYS A 349 -12.30 -11.07 -21.33
C LYS A 349 -11.81 -12.46 -20.95
N GLY A 350 -10.68 -12.54 -20.22
CA GLY A 350 -10.11 -13.81 -19.74
C GLY A 350 -10.84 -14.31 -18.49
N GLU A 351 -10.68 -15.59 -18.17
CA GLU A 351 -11.26 -16.19 -16.95
C GLU A 351 -10.64 -15.59 -15.68
N ASP A 352 -9.30 -15.42 -15.67
CA ASP A 352 -8.57 -14.86 -14.53
C ASP A 352 -8.31 -13.36 -14.74
N ASN A 353 -9.17 -12.51 -14.17
CA ASN A 353 -8.99 -11.06 -14.26
C ASN A 353 -7.93 -10.57 -13.27
N PRO A 354 -6.74 -10.13 -13.73
CA PRO A 354 -5.66 -9.69 -12.83
C PRO A 354 -5.97 -8.40 -12.07
N TYR A 355 -7.06 -7.72 -12.42
CA TYR A 355 -7.53 -6.50 -11.77
C TYR A 355 -8.67 -6.76 -10.78
N GLU A 356 -9.15 -8.00 -10.65
CA GLU A 356 -10.36 -8.31 -9.86
C GLU A 356 -10.20 -7.88 -8.39
N SER A 357 -9.05 -8.14 -7.81
CA SER A 357 -8.73 -7.79 -6.42
C SER A 357 -8.48 -6.29 -6.20
N LEU A 358 -8.37 -5.48 -7.26
CA LEU A 358 -8.15 -4.05 -7.14
C LEU A 358 -9.48 -3.34 -6.83
N PRO A 359 -9.52 -2.45 -5.82
CA PRO A 359 -10.75 -1.83 -5.37
C PRO A 359 -11.29 -0.85 -6.39
N ARG A 360 -12.61 -0.84 -6.53
CA ARG A 360 -13.31 0.25 -7.22
C ARG A 360 -13.42 1.43 -6.27
N MET A 361 -13.00 2.60 -6.74
CA MET A 361 -13.20 3.85 -6.03
C MET A 361 -14.46 4.55 -6.57
N VAL A 362 -15.35 4.93 -5.67
CA VAL A 362 -16.52 5.77 -5.99
C VAL A 362 -16.36 7.08 -5.25
N MET A 363 -16.31 8.18 -5.98
CA MET A 363 -16.27 9.51 -5.39
C MET A 363 -17.69 10.06 -5.28
N LEU A 364 -18.13 10.38 -4.07
CA LEU A 364 -19.39 11.03 -3.79
C LEU A 364 -19.11 12.44 -3.30
N THR A 365 -19.66 13.43 -3.98
CA THR A 365 -19.58 14.84 -3.58
C THR A 365 -20.95 15.29 -3.07
N TYR A 366 -20.95 16.00 -1.96
CA TYR A 366 -22.16 16.51 -1.33
C TYR A 366 -22.12 18.04 -1.28
N GLN A 367 -23.16 18.67 -1.80
CA GLN A 367 -23.32 20.11 -1.62
C GLN A 367 -23.80 20.36 -0.19
N MET A 368 -23.12 21.24 0.51
CA MET A 368 -23.54 21.66 1.85
C MET A 368 -24.81 22.51 1.75
N PRO A 369 -25.77 22.32 2.68
CA PRO A 369 -26.92 23.19 2.79
C PRO A 369 -26.51 24.65 2.96
N ASP A 370 -27.30 25.58 2.41
CA ASP A 370 -27.00 27.01 2.49
C ASP A 370 -26.90 27.49 3.95
N SER A 371 -27.72 26.94 4.85
CA SER A 371 -27.67 27.21 6.29
C SER A 371 -26.35 26.85 6.97
N ILE A 372 -25.60 25.92 6.43
CA ILE A 372 -24.27 25.55 6.93
C ILE A 372 -23.18 26.26 6.11
N ARG A 373 -23.40 26.45 4.82
CA ARG A 373 -22.44 27.04 3.90
C ARG A 373 -22.11 28.50 4.22
N GLU A 374 -23.13 29.32 4.59
CA GLU A 374 -22.96 30.75 4.90
C GLU A 374 -22.14 31.02 6.16
N ILE A 375 -21.94 30.02 7.02
CA ILE A 375 -21.29 30.18 8.32
C ILE A 375 -19.76 30.10 8.22
N ALA A 376 -19.25 29.36 7.26
CA ALA A 376 -17.82 29.08 7.11
C ALA A 376 -17.31 29.59 5.75
N LEU A 377 -17.62 30.83 5.42
CA LEU A 377 -17.06 31.47 4.22
C LEU A 377 -15.63 31.92 4.50
N GLY A 378 -14.73 31.62 3.59
CA GLY A 378 -13.30 31.94 3.69
C GLY A 378 -12.61 31.91 2.35
N GLY A 379 -11.31 32.23 2.35
CA GLY A 379 -10.47 32.20 1.15
C GLY A 379 -10.68 33.39 0.20
N GLU A 380 -9.92 33.39 -0.90
CA GLU A 380 -9.84 34.48 -1.88
C GLU A 380 -11.17 34.72 -2.62
N PHE A 381 -12.00 33.68 -2.74
CA PHE A 381 -13.29 33.72 -3.46
C PHE A 381 -14.51 33.70 -2.52
N ASN A 382 -14.31 33.81 -1.21
CA ASN A 382 -15.39 33.73 -0.21
C ASN A 382 -16.24 32.46 -0.35
N GLU A 383 -15.58 31.32 -0.60
CA GLU A 383 -16.18 29.99 -0.71
C GLU A 383 -16.24 29.28 0.64
N PHE A 384 -17.00 28.17 0.71
CA PHE A 384 -17.08 27.35 1.92
C PHE A 384 -15.72 26.71 2.22
N ASP A 385 -15.15 27.03 3.39
CA ASP A 385 -13.84 26.55 3.83
C ASP A 385 -13.98 25.47 4.91
N LEU A 386 -13.61 24.24 4.56
CA LEU A 386 -13.61 23.11 5.48
C LEU A 386 -12.65 23.31 6.65
N ASN A 387 -11.52 23.98 6.45
CA ASN A 387 -10.55 24.25 7.52
C ASN A 387 -11.13 25.23 8.55
N VAL A 388 -11.90 26.20 8.11
CA VAL A 388 -12.64 27.12 8.98
C VAL A 388 -13.79 26.41 9.69
N PHE A 389 -14.56 25.60 8.95
CA PHE A 389 -15.71 24.88 9.48
C PHE A 389 -15.32 23.87 10.58
N PHE A 390 -14.27 23.08 10.34
CA PHE A 390 -13.77 22.10 11.30
C PHE A 390 -12.64 22.63 12.19
N ALA A 391 -12.46 23.95 12.28
CA ALA A 391 -11.48 24.55 13.18
C ALA A 391 -11.81 24.23 14.64
N ALA A 392 -10.80 23.82 15.40
CA ALA A 392 -10.96 23.47 16.81
C ALA A 392 -9.85 24.08 17.67
N THR A 393 -10.09 24.17 18.97
CA THR A 393 -9.13 24.61 19.97
C THR A 393 -9.12 23.66 21.16
N GLY A 394 -8.06 23.68 21.95
CA GLY A 394 -7.88 22.79 23.09
C GLY A 394 -7.18 21.49 22.71
N GLU A 395 -6.89 20.67 23.70
CA GLU A 395 -6.16 19.41 23.56
C GLU A 395 -6.95 18.27 24.19
N LYS A 396 -6.85 17.10 23.59
CA LYS A 396 -7.45 15.84 24.07
C LYS A 396 -8.93 16.02 24.51
N GLU A 397 -9.25 15.72 25.75
CA GLU A 397 -10.62 15.78 26.30
C GLU A 397 -11.18 17.22 26.34
N ASN A 398 -10.31 18.23 26.32
CA ASN A 398 -10.70 19.65 26.32
C ASN A 398 -10.83 20.23 24.91
N ALA A 399 -10.53 19.45 23.88
CA ALA A 399 -10.68 19.91 22.50
C ALA A 399 -12.15 20.12 22.13
N ARG A 400 -12.45 21.29 21.53
CA ARG A 400 -13.80 21.68 21.09
C ARG A 400 -13.73 22.39 19.75
N PHE A 401 -14.73 22.15 18.90
CA PHE A 401 -14.87 22.93 17.66
C PHE A 401 -15.23 24.37 17.96
N LYS A 402 -14.70 25.30 17.17
CA LYS A 402 -15.11 26.71 17.23
C LYS A 402 -16.60 26.88 16.87
N MET A 403 -17.09 26.02 15.96
CA MET A 403 -18.46 25.97 15.47
C MET A 403 -19.14 24.66 15.86
N GLU A 404 -19.10 24.27 17.14
CA GLU A 404 -19.51 22.93 17.59
C GLU A 404 -20.97 22.61 17.23
N ASN A 405 -21.88 23.57 17.35
CA ASN A 405 -23.27 23.37 16.99
C ASN A 405 -23.48 23.09 15.51
N GLU A 406 -22.69 23.72 14.65
CA GLU A 406 -22.79 23.55 13.19
C GLU A 406 -22.16 22.23 12.76
N VAL A 407 -21.06 21.83 13.38
CA VAL A 407 -20.47 20.51 13.17
C VAL A 407 -21.42 19.42 13.67
N GLN A 408 -22.16 19.64 14.76
CA GLN A 408 -23.21 18.72 15.21
C GLN A 408 -24.33 18.59 14.16
N LYS A 409 -24.82 19.69 13.61
CA LYS A 409 -25.83 19.68 12.53
C LYS A 409 -25.31 18.89 11.30
N TRP A 410 -24.04 19.05 10.98
CA TRP A 410 -23.41 18.28 9.90
C TRP A 410 -23.33 16.78 10.23
N LEU A 411 -22.98 16.40 11.46
CA LEU A 411 -23.02 15.00 11.89
C LEU A 411 -24.43 14.39 11.77
N ASP A 412 -25.46 15.17 12.12
CA ASP A 412 -26.85 14.77 11.98
C ASP A 412 -27.27 14.68 10.50
N LEU A 413 -26.79 15.59 9.66
CA LEU A 413 -27.04 15.59 8.21
C LEU A 413 -26.51 14.32 7.53
N ILE A 414 -25.26 13.95 7.80
CA ILE A 414 -24.66 12.75 7.16
C ILE A 414 -25.31 11.44 7.62
N ARG A 415 -26.02 11.46 8.75
CA ARG A 415 -26.88 10.36 9.22
C ARG A 415 -28.30 10.39 8.63
N GLY A 416 -28.67 11.45 7.88
CA GLY A 416 -30.01 11.64 7.36
C GLY A 416 -31.04 12.12 8.41
N ASN A 417 -30.61 12.56 9.59
CA ASN A 417 -31.48 13.07 10.64
C ASN A 417 -31.82 14.56 10.50
N PHE A 418 -31.13 15.26 9.62
CA PHE A 418 -31.38 16.67 9.33
C PHE A 418 -32.29 16.78 8.11
N SER A 419 -33.54 17.20 8.34
CA SER A 419 -34.49 17.53 7.27
C SER A 419 -34.47 19.04 7.06
N GLU A 420 -33.84 19.51 6.00
CA GLU A 420 -34.21 20.84 5.47
C GLU A 420 -35.64 20.78 4.95
N THR A 421 -36.35 21.90 5.12
CA THR A 421 -37.76 22.05 4.73
C THR A 421 -38.00 21.56 3.31
N ASN A 422 -39.11 20.87 3.08
CA ASN A 422 -39.56 20.21 1.84
C ASN A 422 -39.48 21.03 0.53
N LEU A 423 -39.19 22.32 0.60
CA LEU A 423 -39.07 23.25 -0.53
C LEU A 423 -37.78 23.02 -1.36
N ASP A 424 -36.65 22.67 -0.72
CA ASP A 424 -35.40 22.43 -1.43
C ASP A 424 -35.36 21.08 -2.14
N ASN A 425 -36.12 20.10 -1.65
CA ASN A 425 -36.27 18.79 -2.30
C ASN A 425 -37.10 18.84 -3.58
N LEU A 426 -37.93 19.85 -3.78
CA LEU A 426 -38.75 20.03 -4.99
C LEU A 426 -38.01 20.65 -6.17
N LYS A 427 -36.88 21.34 -5.92
CA LYS A 427 -36.11 22.04 -6.95
C LYS A 427 -35.04 21.17 -7.64
N LEU A 428 -34.72 20.01 -7.11
CA LEU A 428 -33.65 19.15 -7.60
C LEU A 428 -34.20 17.82 -8.16
N GLY A 429 -34.61 17.84 -9.43
CA GLY A 429 -35.05 16.66 -10.18
C GLY A 429 -33.95 15.61 -10.49
N ALA A 430 -32.75 15.77 -9.92
CA ALA A 430 -31.68 14.79 -10.02
C ALA A 430 -31.65 13.90 -8.76
N LYS A 431 -31.48 12.59 -8.93
CA LYS A 431 -31.28 11.67 -7.81
C LYS A 431 -30.04 12.09 -7.02
N LYS A 432 -30.26 12.78 -5.87
CA LYS A 432 -29.17 13.07 -4.93
C LYS A 432 -28.55 11.75 -4.46
N PRO A 433 -27.21 11.63 -4.37
CA PRO A 433 -26.62 10.47 -3.73
C PRO A 433 -27.08 10.42 -2.27
N PRO A 434 -27.36 9.22 -1.72
CA PRO A 434 -27.77 9.10 -0.32
C PRO A 434 -26.63 9.56 0.58
N MET A 435 -26.98 10.19 1.71
CA MET A 435 -25.98 10.59 2.71
C MET A 435 -25.24 9.34 3.25
N PRO A 436 -23.95 9.45 3.62
CA PRO A 436 -23.10 8.31 3.92
C PRO A 436 -23.69 7.32 4.92
N PHE A 437 -24.29 7.82 5.99
CA PHE A 437 -24.84 6.97 7.05
C PHE A 437 -26.39 6.95 7.10
N SER A 438 -27.05 7.42 6.03
CA SER A 438 -28.52 7.40 5.92
C SER A 438 -29.07 6.23 5.11
N ASP A 439 -28.27 5.65 4.24
CA ASP A 439 -28.64 4.53 3.39
C ASP A 439 -28.05 3.21 3.93
N SER A 440 -28.92 2.22 4.17
CA SER A 440 -28.50 0.93 4.73
C SER A 440 -27.41 0.21 3.92
N ARG A 441 -27.41 0.41 2.59
CA ARG A 441 -26.40 -0.17 1.68
C ARG A 441 -25.03 0.46 1.90
N LEU A 442 -24.97 1.78 2.12
CA LEU A 442 -23.73 2.49 2.42
C LEU A 442 -23.27 2.18 3.85
N VAL A 443 -24.16 2.22 4.83
CA VAL A 443 -23.83 1.90 6.25
C VAL A 443 -23.22 0.50 6.37
N SER A 444 -23.73 -0.49 5.61
CA SER A 444 -23.18 -1.86 5.63
C SER A 444 -21.75 -1.95 5.09
N ILE A 445 -21.34 -1.00 4.25
CA ILE A 445 -19.99 -0.94 3.70
C ILE A 445 -19.07 -0.06 4.57
N LEU A 446 -19.60 0.99 5.21
CA LEU A 446 -18.85 1.99 5.97
C LEU A 446 -18.55 1.54 7.42
N ASN A 447 -18.23 0.26 7.60
CA ASN A 447 -17.83 -0.26 8.92
C ASN A 447 -16.48 0.31 9.38
N HIS A 448 -15.57 0.59 8.45
CA HIS A 448 -14.25 1.14 8.75
C HIS A 448 -14.01 2.36 7.88
N THR A 449 -13.96 3.54 8.50
CA THR A 449 -13.79 4.81 7.80
C THR A 449 -12.58 5.58 8.29
N PHE A 450 -11.99 6.35 7.38
CA PHE A 450 -10.89 7.26 7.65
C PHE A 450 -11.35 8.70 7.39
N TRP A 451 -11.21 9.57 8.38
CA TRP A 451 -11.66 10.95 8.30
C TRP A 451 -10.46 11.88 8.37
N PHE A 452 -10.26 12.63 7.31
CA PHE A 452 -9.15 13.56 7.17
C PHE A 452 -9.57 14.96 7.60
N LEU A 453 -9.08 15.41 8.74
CA LEU A 453 -9.45 16.64 9.43
C LEU A 453 -8.32 17.68 9.37
N PRO A 454 -8.63 19.00 9.59
CA PRO A 454 -7.63 20.07 9.46
C PRO A 454 -6.47 19.99 10.45
N SER A 455 -6.72 19.61 11.71
CA SER A 455 -5.73 19.69 12.78
C SER A 455 -5.86 18.58 13.82
N VAL A 456 -4.85 18.42 14.67
CA VAL A 456 -4.88 17.50 15.82
C VAL A 456 -6.02 17.85 16.76
N ALA A 457 -6.21 19.14 17.05
CA ALA A 457 -7.32 19.62 17.86
C ALA A 457 -8.67 19.24 17.27
N SER A 458 -8.83 19.34 15.93
CA SER A 458 -10.05 18.93 15.22
C SER A 458 -10.32 17.42 15.34
N CYS A 459 -9.28 16.59 15.31
CA CYS A 459 -9.41 15.13 15.51
C CYS A 459 -9.92 14.82 16.92
N HIS A 460 -9.37 15.45 17.95
CA HIS A 460 -9.81 15.26 19.32
C HIS A 460 -11.21 15.85 19.55
N ALA A 461 -11.50 17.04 19.02
CA ALA A 461 -12.82 17.65 19.11
C ALA A 461 -13.91 16.79 18.46
N MET A 462 -13.62 16.18 17.29
CA MET A 462 -14.53 15.26 16.61
C MET A 462 -14.80 14.02 17.45
N LYS A 463 -13.77 13.41 18.03
CA LYS A 463 -13.94 12.29 18.96
C LYS A 463 -14.81 12.68 20.16
N ASN A 464 -14.50 13.82 20.81
CA ASN A 464 -15.25 14.29 21.97
C ASN A 464 -16.73 14.53 21.62
N LEU A 465 -17.00 15.12 20.46
CA LEU A 465 -18.37 15.38 19.98
C LEU A 465 -19.13 14.07 19.71
N MET A 466 -18.51 13.11 19.02
CA MET A 466 -19.12 11.80 18.73
C MET A 466 -19.43 11.00 20.01
N MET A 467 -18.68 11.19 21.08
CA MET A 467 -18.90 10.50 22.36
C MET A 467 -19.95 11.15 23.25
N GLN A 468 -20.54 12.29 22.86
CA GLN A 468 -21.63 12.91 23.60
C GLN A 468 -22.92 12.06 23.54
N MET A 469 -23.77 12.19 24.55
CA MET A 469 -24.98 11.36 24.70
C MET A 469 -26.01 11.50 23.55
N ASN A 470 -26.01 12.61 22.85
CA ASN A 470 -26.87 12.84 21.68
C ASN A 470 -26.38 12.13 20.41
N ASN A 471 -25.17 11.58 20.43
CA ASN A 471 -24.50 10.94 19.29
C ASN A 471 -24.40 9.41 19.41
N LEU A 472 -25.44 8.74 19.94
CA LEU A 472 -25.48 7.29 20.16
C LEU A 472 -25.07 6.47 18.94
N PHE A 473 -25.41 6.89 17.72
CA PHE A 473 -25.05 6.20 16.49
C PHE A 473 -23.53 6.03 16.36
N TYR A 474 -22.74 7.08 16.66
CA TYR A 474 -21.29 7.03 16.53
C TYR A 474 -20.62 6.24 17.65
N GLN A 475 -21.33 6.00 18.76
CA GLN A 475 -20.83 5.17 19.87
C GLN A 475 -20.78 3.67 19.52
N ASP A 476 -21.47 3.25 18.44
CA ASP A 476 -21.32 1.91 17.86
C ASP A 476 -19.97 1.72 17.16
N TYR A 477 -19.24 2.80 16.92
CA TYR A 477 -17.92 2.80 16.31
C TYR A 477 -16.85 3.04 17.36
N GLU A 478 -15.73 2.32 17.25
CA GLU A 478 -14.54 2.69 17.99
C GLU A 478 -13.84 3.86 17.29
N VAL A 479 -13.85 5.04 17.92
CA VAL A 479 -13.27 6.27 17.39
C VAL A 479 -11.81 6.36 17.80
N ILE A 480 -10.91 6.27 16.82
CA ILE A 480 -9.45 6.22 16.98
C ILE A 480 -8.86 7.56 16.51
N VAL A 481 -8.09 8.24 17.36
CA VAL A 481 -7.33 9.43 16.96
C VAL A 481 -5.93 9.01 16.57
N ALA A 482 -5.63 9.04 15.26
CA ALA A 482 -4.33 8.78 14.67
C ALA A 482 -3.66 10.13 14.27
N ALA A 483 -3.51 11.03 15.26
CA ALA A 483 -2.97 12.37 15.07
C ALA A 483 -2.14 12.81 16.30
N GLY A 484 -1.20 13.73 16.09
CA GLY A 484 -0.33 14.27 17.13
C GLY A 484 0.79 13.31 17.57
N THR A 485 1.64 13.77 18.48
CA THR A 485 2.81 13.02 18.98
C THR A 485 2.44 11.73 19.70
N SER A 486 1.28 11.73 20.39
CA SER A 486 0.79 10.54 21.12
C SER A 486 0.44 9.34 20.23
N ALA A 487 0.24 9.55 18.93
CA ALA A 487 -0.04 8.48 17.97
C ALA A 487 1.24 7.83 17.36
N GLY A 488 2.44 8.21 17.83
CA GLY A 488 3.72 7.76 17.27
C GLY A 488 4.13 8.52 16.00
N ILE A 489 5.28 8.20 15.43
CA ILE A 489 5.82 8.87 14.24
C ILE A 489 5.49 8.04 12.98
N GLY A 490 4.83 8.66 12.01
CA GLY A 490 4.56 8.01 10.70
C GLY A 490 3.78 6.71 10.82
N VAL A 491 4.42 5.59 10.46
CA VAL A 491 3.81 4.24 10.43
C VAL A 491 3.51 3.70 11.83
N GLU A 492 4.13 4.22 12.88
CA GLU A 492 3.86 3.79 14.27
C GLU A 492 2.41 4.06 14.71
N ALA A 493 1.72 4.97 14.04
CA ALA A 493 0.29 5.20 14.25
C ALA A 493 -0.61 4.06 13.71
N LEU A 494 -0.07 3.15 12.88
CA LEU A 494 -0.83 2.09 12.22
C LEU A 494 -1.17 0.91 13.14
N PRO A 495 -0.25 0.35 13.96
CA PRO A 495 -0.54 -0.81 14.79
C PRO A 495 -1.76 -0.65 15.71
N PRO A 496 -1.96 0.48 16.42
CA PRO A 496 -3.16 0.68 17.25
C PRO A 496 -4.46 0.67 16.43
N VAL A 497 -4.43 1.20 15.20
CA VAL A 497 -5.58 1.20 14.28
C VAL A 497 -5.90 -0.23 13.82
N MET A 498 -4.87 -0.97 13.41
CA MET A 498 -5.02 -2.36 12.96
C MET A 498 -5.49 -3.29 14.07
N GLU A 499 -5.07 -3.06 15.31
CA GLU A 499 -5.52 -3.84 16.45
C GLU A 499 -7.03 -3.77 16.64
N LYS A 500 -7.64 -2.59 16.48
CA LYS A 500 -9.08 -2.38 16.57
C LYS A 500 -9.87 -2.96 15.40
N MET A 501 -9.18 -3.28 14.31
CA MET A 501 -9.74 -3.88 13.09
C MET A 501 -9.49 -5.39 12.97
N ARG A 502 -9.04 -6.09 14.03
CA ARG A 502 -8.70 -7.54 13.98
C ARG A 502 -9.81 -8.43 13.42
N ASN A 503 -11.06 -8.05 13.62
CA ASN A 503 -12.23 -8.74 13.05
C ASN A 503 -13.01 -7.78 12.15
N PRO A 504 -12.56 -7.49 10.92
CA PRO A 504 -13.11 -6.42 10.09
C PRO A 504 -14.61 -6.56 9.77
N LEU A 505 -15.13 -7.78 9.78
CA LEU A 505 -16.57 -8.03 9.53
C LEU A 505 -17.46 -7.81 10.76
N LYS A 506 -16.87 -7.72 11.97
CA LYS A 506 -17.61 -7.57 13.23
C LYS A 506 -17.33 -6.25 13.92
N SER A 507 -16.14 -5.69 13.76
CA SER A 507 -15.76 -4.40 14.33
C SER A 507 -16.18 -3.25 13.44
N LYS A 508 -16.37 -2.07 14.04
CA LYS A 508 -16.63 -0.80 13.35
C LYS A 508 -15.67 0.26 13.89
N THR A 509 -14.99 0.97 13.02
CA THR A 509 -14.01 1.99 13.44
C THR A 509 -14.14 3.28 12.64
N ILE A 510 -13.92 4.41 13.29
CA ILE A 510 -13.71 5.71 12.67
C ILE A 510 -12.30 6.15 13.03
N THR A 511 -11.40 6.21 12.06
CA THR A 511 -10.04 6.69 12.26
C THR A 511 -9.95 8.16 11.89
N LEU A 512 -9.60 9.02 12.85
CA LEU A 512 -9.47 10.46 12.69
C LEU A 512 -8.01 10.83 12.54
N SER A 513 -7.64 11.54 11.48
CA SER A 513 -6.27 11.97 11.24
C SER A 513 -6.21 13.34 10.56
N CYS A 514 -5.11 14.04 10.74
CA CYS A 514 -4.84 15.33 10.08
C CYS A 514 -3.59 15.31 9.19
N GLY A 515 -2.91 14.17 9.08
CA GLY A 515 -1.70 14.03 8.25
C GLY A 515 -1.11 12.63 8.30
N LYS A 516 -1.20 11.95 9.45
CA LYS A 516 -0.69 10.58 9.58
C LYS A 516 -1.57 9.59 8.83
N LEU A 517 -0.96 8.54 8.29
CA LEU A 517 -1.64 7.47 7.55
C LEU A 517 -2.36 7.92 6.27
N THR A 518 -2.16 9.16 5.81
CA THR A 518 -2.77 9.68 4.57
C THR A 518 -2.06 9.18 3.32
N THR A 519 -0.78 8.85 3.44
CA THR A 519 0.06 8.37 2.32
C THR A 519 0.98 7.25 2.77
N GLY A 520 1.34 6.35 1.85
CA GLY A 520 2.33 5.29 2.08
C GLY A 520 1.85 4.12 2.93
N VAL A 521 0.55 4.02 3.24
CA VAL A 521 -0.03 2.90 3.99
C VAL A 521 -1.18 2.25 3.21
N SER A 522 -1.33 0.94 3.37
CA SER A 522 -2.47 0.19 2.84
C SER A 522 -3.21 -0.47 3.99
N VAL A 523 -4.42 -0.02 4.25
CA VAL A 523 -5.30 -0.57 5.28
C VAL A 523 -6.53 -1.18 4.61
N LYS A 524 -6.50 -2.49 4.39
CA LYS A 524 -7.55 -3.20 3.65
C LYS A 524 -8.97 -3.02 4.20
N PRO A 525 -9.20 -2.96 5.55
CA PRO A 525 -10.53 -2.75 6.08
C PRO A 525 -11.13 -1.37 5.83
N TRP A 526 -10.35 -0.33 5.53
CA TRP A 526 -10.93 0.99 5.23
C TRP A 526 -11.74 0.95 3.94
N THR A 527 -13.03 1.21 4.06
CA THR A 527 -13.99 1.22 2.96
C THR A 527 -14.53 2.61 2.65
N GLY A 528 -14.34 3.59 3.53
CA GLY A 528 -14.76 4.96 3.31
C GLY A 528 -13.70 5.98 3.75
N ILE A 529 -13.48 7.01 2.92
CA ILE A 529 -12.61 8.14 3.23
C ILE A 529 -13.44 9.41 3.19
N PHE A 530 -13.44 10.17 4.30
CA PHE A 530 -14.10 11.46 4.42
C PHE A 530 -13.05 12.55 4.35
N MET A 531 -13.08 13.33 3.28
CA MET A 531 -12.20 14.49 3.09
C MET A 531 -12.84 15.70 3.72
N LEU A 532 -12.43 16.04 4.95
CA LEU A 532 -13.01 17.09 5.79
C LEU A 532 -12.05 18.27 5.98
N ARG A 533 -11.17 18.45 5.05
CA ARG A 533 -10.20 19.55 5.04
C ARG A 533 -9.98 20.01 3.61
N ASN A 534 -9.77 21.32 3.43
CA ASN A 534 -9.25 21.84 2.17
C ASN A 534 -7.78 21.43 2.02
N SER A 535 -7.41 20.94 0.86
CA SER A 535 -6.05 20.59 0.50
C SER A 535 -5.74 21.26 -0.83
N SER A 536 -4.75 22.12 -0.86
CA SER A 536 -4.13 22.59 -2.10
C SER A 536 -3.18 21.48 -2.56
N SER A 537 -3.66 20.57 -3.40
CA SER A 537 -2.83 19.51 -3.99
C SER A 537 -2.06 20.02 -5.20
#